data_ae5cda2d8ffa4d9aa4cdbbd761921397
#
_entry.id   ae5cda2d8ffa4d9aa4cdbbd761921397
#
_cell.length_a   1.000
_cell.length_b   1.000
_cell.length_c   1.000
_cell.angle_alpha   90.00
_cell.angle_beta   90.00
_cell.angle_gamma   90.00
#
_symmetry.space_group_name_H-M   'P 1'
#
loop_
_entity.id
_entity.type
_entity.pdbx_description
1 polymer ?
#
loop_
_entity_poly.entity_id
_entity_poly.type
_entity_poly.pdbx_seq_one_letter_code
_entity_poly.pdbx_strand_id
1 'polypeptide(L)'
;MIKQLSEHPALLLLTLILLLSPSCRNKNVNTAIPVIAKTPVTAGSPVFRDISDTIDFPAITAYLKKNVLKSSITGVIESVSVIQGETIAKGKQAFTIRTREASAMKNNQPGDSALGFKGVIKIFFPQDGVISTVSHQTGDFVQEGDELAVVADNRSLVFILEVPFEMSGYIGLNRNCSLLLPDNTRITGKITAKLPEMNMQNQTVRYVITAEKTSKLPENLIASALIVKESKKHVQVLPGPAVLGNETQTNFWVMKLINDSVAIKVPVRKGIENSDGVEIIEPLFSTTDKILVSGNYGLPDTAAVIVAR
;
A
#
# COMPACT_ATOMS: atom_id res chain seq x y z
N MET A 1 88.73 52.33 17.85
CA MET A 1 88.61 52.93 19.16
C MET A 1 88.09 51.85 20.08
N ILE A 2 89.01 51.07 20.62
CA ILE A 2 88.76 49.96 21.57
C ILE A 2 89.02 50.51 22.96
N LYS A 3 88.02 50.45 23.81
CA LYS A 3 88.31 50.45 25.30
C LYS A 3 87.03 50.09 26.08
N GLN A 4 87.21 49.16 27.00
CA GLN A 4 86.44 48.86 28.18
C GLN A 4 85.18 47.97 28.02
N LEU A 5 85.44 46.72 28.23
CA LEU A 5 84.49 45.81 28.86
C LEU A 5 85.31 44.74 29.63
N SER A 6 85.89 45.11 30.73
CA SER A 6 86.61 44.20 31.61
C SER A 6 86.32 44.41 33.10
N GLU A 7 85.13 44.64 33.51
CA GLU A 7 84.82 44.75 34.93
C GLU A 7 83.47 44.19 35.34
N HIS A 8 83.19 42.95 35.10
CA HIS A 8 82.15 42.24 35.89
C HIS A 8 82.26 40.73 35.77
N PRO A 9 83.31 40.15 36.40
CA PRO A 9 83.40 38.65 36.40
C PRO A 9 82.23 37.98 37.13
N ALA A 10 81.56 38.72 38.05
CA ALA A 10 80.38 38.23 38.80
C ALA A 10 79.13 38.05 37.93
N LEU A 11 78.97 38.82 36.84
CA LEU A 11 77.86 38.77 35.93
C LEU A 11 77.96 37.55 34.98
N LEU A 12 79.15 37.10 34.60
CA LEU A 12 79.44 35.94 33.78
C LEU A 12 79.29 34.68 34.60
N LEU A 13 79.54 34.66 35.91
CA LEU A 13 79.27 33.48 36.74
C LEU A 13 77.78 33.29 37.03
N LEU A 14 76.99 34.35 37.07
CA LEU A 14 75.53 34.28 37.29
C LEU A 14 74.79 33.76 36.06
N THR A 15 75.28 34.11 34.83
CA THR A 15 74.72 33.59 33.56
C THR A 15 75.06 32.12 33.29
N LEU A 16 76.20 31.65 33.81
CA LEU A 16 76.59 30.23 33.66
C LEU A 16 75.83 29.29 34.62
N ILE A 17 75.40 29.77 35.79
CA ILE A 17 74.61 29.01 36.77
C ILE A 17 73.16 28.84 36.29
N LEU A 18 72.64 29.76 35.47
CA LEU A 18 71.26 29.72 34.98
C LEU A 18 71.08 28.67 33.84
N LEU A 19 72.15 28.14 33.23
CA LEU A 19 72.16 27.16 32.16
C LEU A 19 72.25 25.72 32.66
N LEU A 20 72.35 25.46 33.94
CA LEU A 20 72.48 24.11 34.53
C LEU A 20 71.27 23.68 35.35
N SER A 21 70.06 24.16 34.99
CA SER A 21 68.86 23.61 35.59
C SER A 21 68.58 22.21 34.98
N PRO A 22 68.63 21.12 35.76
CA PRO A 22 68.27 19.79 35.26
C PRO A 22 66.75 19.80 34.95
N SER A 23 66.39 19.84 33.66
CA SER A 23 65.04 19.56 33.18
C SER A 23 64.71 18.14 33.57
N CYS A 24 64.06 17.93 34.70
CA CYS A 24 63.37 16.69 35.05
C CYS A 24 62.23 16.50 34.05
N ARG A 25 62.57 15.87 32.94
CA ARG A 25 61.59 15.38 31.96
C ARG A 25 60.96 14.11 32.52
N ASN A 26 59.98 14.32 33.42
CA ASN A 26 59.13 13.25 33.91
C ASN A 26 58.30 12.72 32.73
N LYS A 27 58.82 11.75 32.00
CA LYS A 27 58.05 10.94 31.07
C LYS A 27 57.18 9.99 31.90
N ASN A 28 56.07 10.53 32.42
CA ASN A 28 54.96 9.65 32.74
C ASN A 28 54.38 9.21 31.40
N VAL A 29 54.91 8.10 30.88
CA VAL A 29 54.26 7.31 29.89
C VAL A 29 53.07 6.65 30.61
N ASN A 30 52.00 7.41 30.77
CA ASN A 30 50.70 6.80 31.02
C ASN A 30 50.41 5.95 29.76
N THR A 31 50.79 4.69 29.84
CA THR A 31 50.28 3.63 28.98
C THR A 31 48.81 3.48 29.39
N ALA A 32 47.97 4.45 28.99
CA ALA A 32 46.52 4.27 29.00
C ALA A 32 46.28 3.11 28.05
N ILE A 33 46.03 1.92 28.63
CA ILE A 33 45.46 0.83 27.88
C ILE A 33 44.24 1.42 27.15
N PRO A 34 44.18 1.41 25.82
CA PRO A 34 43.05 1.96 25.12
C PRO A 34 41.82 1.21 25.63
N VAL A 35 40.99 1.89 26.41
CA VAL A 35 39.67 1.38 26.80
C VAL A 35 38.89 1.31 25.48
N ILE A 36 38.86 0.09 24.87
CA ILE A 36 38.05 -0.13 23.68
C ILE A 36 36.61 0.08 24.13
N ALA A 37 36.05 1.22 23.77
CA ALA A 37 34.65 1.52 24.05
C ALA A 37 33.78 0.41 23.39
N LYS A 38 33.08 -0.36 24.20
CA LYS A 38 32.18 -1.39 23.72
C LYS A 38 30.81 -0.79 23.43
N THR A 39 30.30 -1.01 22.25
CA THR A 39 28.97 -0.52 21.84
C THR A 39 27.88 -1.47 22.33
N PRO A 40 26.83 -0.99 23.01
CA PRO A 40 25.69 -1.84 23.36
C PRO A 40 24.90 -2.21 22.09
N VAL A 41 24.61 -3.49 21.94
CA VAL A 41 23.96 -4.05 20.75
C VAL A 41 22.90 -5.09 21.13
N THR A 42 21.93 -5.29 20.26
CA THR A 42 21.04 -6.47 20.33
C THR A 42 21.34 -7.40 19.17
N ALA A 43 21.18 -8.71 19.42
CA ALA A 43 21.44 -9.74 18.43
C ALA A 43 20.23 -10.64 18.23
N GLY A 44 20.02 -11.09 17.00
CA GLY A 44 19.02 -12.08 16.60
C GLY A 44 19.65 -13.21 15.82
N SER A 45 18.92 -14.30 15.65
CA SER A 45 19.34 -15.42 14.81
C SER A 45 18.58 -15.41 13.48
N PRO A 46 19.18 -15.93 12.40
CA PRO A 46 18.49 -16.15 11.13
C PRO A 46 17.32 -17.11 11.32
N VAL A 47 16.22 -16.84 10.62
CA VAL A 47 15.02 -17.68 10.63
C VAL A 47 14.77 -18.19 9.23
N PHE A 48 14.44 -19.47 9.09
CA PHE A 48 14.00 -20.03 7.81
C PHE A 48 12.48 -19.94 7.72
N ARG A 49 12.00 -19.20 6.71
CA ARG A 49 10.56 -19.03 6.47
C ARG A 49 10.28 -18.67 5.02
N ASP A 50 8.99 -18.70 4.67
CA ASP A 50 8.53 -18.22 3.37
C ASP A 50 8.57 -16.69 3.38
N ILE A 51 8.96 -16.10 2.25
CA ILE A 51 8.95 -14.65 2.01
C ILE A 51 8.39 -14.36 0.62
N SER A 52 7.67 -13.25 0.50
CA SER A 52 7.10 -12.83 -0.78
C SER A 52 7.31 -11.34 -1.01
N ASP A 53 7.62 -11.00 -2.26
CA ASP A 53 7.56 -9.64 -2.79
C ASP A 53 6.15 -9.39 -3.32
N THR A 54 5.51 -8.31 -2.86
CA THR A 54 4.15 -7.94 -3.26
C THR A 54 4.11 -6.51 -3.77
N ILE A 55 3.30 -6.31 -4.80
CA ILE A 55 2.98 -4.98 -5.31
C ILE A 55 1.52 -4.72 -5.00
N ASP A 56 1.19 -3.53 -4.58
CA ASP A 56 -0.18 -3.10 -4.40
C ASP A 56 -0.65 -2.21 -5.55
N PHE A 57 -1.88 -2.46 -5.98
CA PHE A 57 -2.56 -1.69 -7.02
C PHE A 57 -3.94 -1.28 -6.54
N PRO A 58 -4.45 -0.12 -6.96
CA PRO A 58 -5.82 0.27 -6.66
C PRO A 58 -6.81 -0.66 -7.36
N ALA A 59 -7.84 -1.06 -6.63
CA ALA A 59 -8.95 -1.85 -7.14
C ALA A 59 -10.26 -1.20 -6.70
N ILE A 60 -11.15 -0.92 -7.65
CA ILE A 60 -12.39 -0.18 -7.42
C ILE A 60 -13.58 -1.11 -7.63
N THR A 61 -14.52 -1.11 -6.69
CA THR A 61 -15.74 -1.90 -6.84
C THR A 61 -16.64 -1.33 -7.95
N ALA A 62 -17.13 -2.20 -8.81
CA ALA A 62 -18.06 -1.82 -9.88
C ALA A 62 -19.03 -2.96 -10.19
N TYR A 63 -20.25 -2.61 -10.55
CA TYR A 63 -21.18 -3.58 -11.10
C TYR A 63 -20.90 -3.81 -12.58
N LEU A 64 -20.65 -5.07 -12.98
CA LEU A 64 -20.47 -5.42 -14.40
C LEU A 64 -21.77 -5.41 -15.19
N LYS A 65 -22.91 -5.59 -14.50
CA LYS A 65 -24.23 -5.66 -15.14
C LYS A 65 -25.14 -4.60 -14.53
N LYS A 66 -25.47 -3.61 -15.36
CA LYS A 66 -26.47 -2.57 -15.06
C LYS A 66 -27.50 -2.55 -16.16
N ASN A 67 -28.76 -2.41 -15.79
CA ASN A 67 -29.86 -2.24 -16.72
C ASN A 67 -30.49 -0.89 -16.51
N VAL A 68 -30.67 -0.17 -17.59
CA VAL A 68 -31.34 1.12 -17.64
C VAL A 68 -32.83 0.89 -17.86
N LEU A 69 -33.65 1.32 -16.92
CA LEU A 69 -35.10 1.33 -17.05
C LEU A 69 -35.47 2.64 -17.80
N LYS A 70 -36.06 2.48 -18.97
CA LYS A 70 -36.44 3.61 -19.83
C LYS A 70 -37.95 3.83 -19.86
N SER A 71 -38.36 5.05 -20.11
CA SER A 71 -39.75 5.37 -20.40
C SER A 71 -40.18 4.77 -21.73
N SER A 72 -41.31 4.08 -21.73
CA SER A 72 -41.94 3.55 -22.96
C SER A 72 -42.91 4.51 -23.62
N ILE A 73 -43.14 5.69 -23.01
CA ILE A 73 -44.08 6.71 -23.50
C ILE A 73 -43.64 8.10 -23.10
N THR A 74 -44.19 9.10 -23.83
CA THR A 74 -44.10 10.52 -23.44
C THR A 74 -45.23 10.89 -22.50
N GLY A 75 -44.92 11.54 -21.35
CA GLY A 75 -45.92 11.90 -20.39
C GLY A 75 -45.35 12.54 -19.13
N VAL A 76 -46.19 12.65 -18.08
CA VAL A 76 -45.81 13.15 -16.74
C VAL A 76 -45.78 12.01 -15.77
N ILE A 77 -44.75 11.96 -14.96
CA ILE A 77 -44.62 10.96 -13.88
C ILE A 77 -45.66 11.28 -12.80
N GLU A 78 -46.59 10.37 -12.61
CA GLU A 78 -47.66 10.47 -11.60
C GLU A 78 -47.18 9.96 -10.23
N SER A 79 -46.37 8.90 -10.23
CA SER A 79 -45.76 8.39 -9.00
C SER A 79 -44.46 7.65 -9.28
N VAL A 80 -43.55 7.74 -8.31
CA VAL A 80 -42.30 6.96 -8.22
C VAL A 80 -42.45 6.04 -6.99
N SER A 81 -42.36 4.74 -7.20
CA SER A 81 -42.62 3.73 -6.14
C SER A 81 -41.34 3.12 -5.57
N VAL A 82 -40.16 3.75 -5.83
CA VAL A 82 -38.85 3.21 -5.47
C VAL A 82 -37.92 4.34 -5.07
N ILE A 83 -36.89 3.97 -4.32
CA ILE A 83 -35.83 4.88 -3.88
C ILE A 83 -34.46 4.31 -4.22
N GLN A 84 -33.46 5.20 -4.39
CA GLN A 84 -32.08 4.82 -4.61
C GLN A 84 -31.55 3.97 -3.43
N GLY A 85 -30.77 2.91 -3.73
CA GLY A 85 -30.24 1.97 -2.74
C GLY A 85 -31.20 0.85 -2.37
N GLU A 86 -32.45 0.87 -2.81
CA GLU A 86 -33.42 -0.17 -2.52
C GLU A 86 -33.13 -1.45 -3.32
N THR A 87 -33.21 -2.61 -2.64
CA THR A 87 -33.18 -3.91 -3.31
C THR A 87 -34.57 -4.25 -3.81
N ILE A 88 -34.66 -4.54 -5.10
CA ILE A 88 -35.94 -4.82 -5.78
C ILE A 88 -35.96 -6.21 -6.40
N ALA A 89 -37.16 -6.76 -6.48
CA ALA A 89 -37.42 -8.00 -7.24
C ALA A 89 -37.99 -7.69 -8.63
N LYS A 90 -37.76 -8.60 -9.56
CA LYS A 90 -38.39 -8.58 -10.89
C LYS A 90 -39.91 -8.43 -10.76
N GLY A 91 -40.49 -7.56 -11.59
CA GLY A 91 -41.91 -7.31 -11.61
C GLY A 91 -42.41 -6.32 -10.55
N LYS A 92 -41.51 -5.74 -9.72
CA LYS A 92 -41.89 -4.63 -8.85
C LYS A 92 -42.21 -3.41 -9.71
N GLN A 93 -43.33 -2.70 -9.39
CA GLN A 93 -43.67 -1.45 -10.03
C GLN A 93 -42.63 -0.37 -9.68
N ALA A 94 -42.16 0.35 -10.70
CA ALA A 94 -41.16 1.40 -10.57
C ALA A 94 -41.81 2.79 -10.68
N PHE A 95 -42.50 3.04 -11.80
CA PHE A 95 -43.09 4.32 -12.14
C PHE A 95 -44.54 4.16 -12.62
N THR A 96 -45.29 5.22 -12.44
CA THR A 96 -46.59 5.41 -13.09
C THR A 96 -46.48 6.66 -13.93
N ILE A 97 -46.75 6.56 -15.24
CA ILE A 97 -46.67 7.70 -16.16
C ILE A 97 -48.06 7.93 -16.77
N ARG A 98 -48.50 9.17 -16.72
CA ARG A 98 -49.75 9.62 -17.37
C ARG A 98 -49.41 10.19 -18.74
N THR A 99 -50.07 9.70 -19.78
CA THR A 99 -49.87 10.22 -21.12
C THR A 99 -50.35 11.69 -21.25
N ARG A 100 -49.81 12.36 -22.23
CA ARG A 100 -50.15 13.76 -22.49
C ARG A 100 -51.64 13.93 -22.85
N GLU A 101 -52.19 12.97 -23.60
CA GLU A 101 -53.60 12.90 -24.00
C GLU A 101 -54.52 12.76 -22.80
N ALA A 102 -54.18 11.84 -21.87
CA ALA A 102 -54.95 11.64 -20.65
C ALA A 102 -54.89 12.85 -19.71
N SER A 103 -53.78 13.58 -19.70
CA SER A 103 -53.66 14.83 -18.95
C SER A 103 -54.56 15.93 -19.52
N ALA A 104 -54.71 16.02 -20.85
CA ALA A 104 -55.60 16.97 -21.52
C ALA A 104 -57.08 16.63 -21.30
N MET A 105 -57.44 15.34 -21.26
CA MET A 105 -58.84 14.90 -21.06
C MET A 105 -59.34 15.11 -19.63
N LYS A 106 -58.47 15.11 -18.60
CA LYS A 106 -58.84 15.31 -17.21
C LYS A 106 -59.49 16.70 -16.97
N ASN A 107 -59.24 17.66 -17.87
CA ASN A 107 -59.81 19.01 -17.76
C ASN A 107 -61.18 19.17 -18.45
N ASN A 108 -61.69 18.19 -19.22
CA ASN A 108 -62.83 18.44 -20.11
C ASN A 108 -64.04 17.55 -20.02
N GLN A 109 -64.21 16.62 -19.08
CA GLN A 109 -65.54 16.06 -18.75
C GLN A 109 -65.46 14.84 -17.79
N PRO A 110 -66.38 14.72 -16.79
CA PRO A 110 -66.63 13.48 -16.08
C PRO A 110 -67.69 12.71 -16.82
N GLY A 111 -67.37 11.76 -17.67
CA GLY A 111 -68.48 10.98 -18.22
C GLY A 111 -68.28 9.95 -19.29
N ASP A 112 -67.16 9.79 -19.96
CA ASP A 112 -67.07 8.79 -21.02
C ASP A 112 -65.92 7.78 -20.80
N SER A 113 -66.13 6.84 -19.86
CA SER A 113 -65.24 5.71 -19.60
C SER A 113 -65.46 4.53 -20.54
N ALA A 114 -66.11 4.73 -21.70
CA ALA A 114 -66.54 3.67 -22.60
C ALA A 114 -65.38 2.92 -23.32
N LEU A 115 -64.15 3.46 -23.31
CA LEU A 115 -63.01 2.88 -23.97
C LEU A 115 -61.91 2.35 -23.04
N GLY A 116 -62.11 2.33 -21.74
CA GLY A 116 -61.17 1.63 -20.81
C GLY A 116 -59.71 2.13 -20.75
N PHE A 117 -59.29 3.07 -21.59
CA PHE A 117 -57.93 3.58 -21.66
C PHE A 117 -57.77 4.73 -20.67
N LYS A 118 -57.26 4.43 -19.52
CA LYS A 118 -57.02 5.44 -18.47
C LYS A 118 -55.84 6.38 -18.76
N GLY A 119 -55.11 6.19 -19.85
CA GLY A 119 -53.94 6.95 -20.26
C GLY A 119 -52.81 6.91 -19.19
N VAL A 120 -52.80 5.91 -18.33
CA VAL A 120 -51.82 5.73 -17.27
C VAL A 120 -51.10 4.43 -17.52
N ILE A 121 -49.78 4.48 -17.66
CA ILE A 121 -48.94 3.31 -17.88
C ILE A 121 -48.07 3.09 -16.67
N LYS A 122 -48.02 1.83 -16.18
CA LYS A 122 -47.15 1.36 -15.10
C LYS A 122 -45.92 0.73 -15.68
N ILE A 123 -44.75 1.15 -15.21
CA ILE A 123 -43.47 0.59 -15.61
C ILE A 123 -42.94 -0.29 -14.48
N PHE A 124 -42.49 -1.50 -14.83
CA PHE A 124 -42.04 -2.52 -13.91
C PHE A 124 -40.58 -2.87 -14.17
N PHE A 125 -39.88 -3.30 -13.11
CA PHE A 125 -38.49 -3.76 -13.25
C PHE A 125 -38.43 -5.12 -13.96
N PRO A 126 -37.55 -5.25 -14.98
CA PRO A 126 -37.42 -6.51 -15.74
C PRO A 126 -36.62 -7.59 -15.01
N GLN A 127 -35.89 -7.25 -13.94
CA GLN A 127 -34.98 -8.15 -13.21
C GLN A 127 -34.85 -7.75 -11.74
N ASP A 128 -34.26 -8.66 -10.94
CA ASP A 128 -33.84 -8.39 -9.58
C ASP A 128 -32.59 -7.51 -9.56
N GLY A 129 -32.41 -6.70 -8.51
CA GLY A 129 -31.20 -5.90 -8.34
C GLY A 129 -31.31 -4.85 -7.25
N VAL A 130 -30.32 -3.95 -7.23
CA VAL A 130 -30.31 -2.74 -6.39
C VAL A 130 -30.45 -1.52 -7.29
N ILE A 131 -31.27 -0.57 -6.88
CA ILE A 131 -31.43 0.69 -7.60
C ILE A 131 -30.19 1.55 -7.38
N SER A 132 -29.40 1.69 -8.44
CA SER A 132 -28.19 2.51 -8.45
C SER A 132 -28.50 4.00 -8.56
N THR A 133 -29.52 4.34 -9.40
CA THR A 133 -29.92 5.73 -9.65
C THR A 133 -31.41 5.80 -9.93
N VAL A 134 -32.06 6.87 -9.48
CA VAL A 134 -33.40 7.28 -9.88
C VAL A 134 -33.27 8.66 -10.51
N SER A 135 -33.52 8.76 -11.83
CA SER A 135 -33.23 9.96 -12.63
C SER A 135 -34.35 10.99 -12.62
N HIS A 136 -35.59 10.58 -12.26
CA HIS A 136 -36.76 11.43 -12.32
C HIS A 136 -37.65 11.32 -11.06
N GLN A 137 -38.42 12.38 -10.79
CA GLN A 137 -39.33 12.46 -9.64
C GLN A 137 -40.79 12.60 -10.07
N THR A 138 -41.70 12.47 -9.13
CA THR A 138 -43.12 12.72 -9.34
C THR A 138 -43.34 14.15 -9.81
N GLY A 139 -44.06 14.31 -10.91
CA GLY A 139 -44.35 15.61 -11.55
C GLY A 139 -43.44 15.93 -12.73
N ASP A 140 -42.34 15.21 -12.92
CA ASP A 140 -41.44 15.43 -14.05
C ASP A 140 -42.09 15.01 -15.36
N PHE A 141 -41.78 15.75 -16.43
CA PHE A 141 -42.11 15.36 -17.78
C PHE A 141 -41.01 14.53 -18.39
N VAL A 142 -41.36 13.40 -18.99
CA VAL A 142 -40.45 12.47 -19.64
C VAL A 142 -40.87 12.18 -21.07
N GLN A 143 -39.89 11.89 -21.91
CA GLN A 143 -40.10 11.46 -23.29
C GLN A 143 -39.90 9.94 -23.41
N GLU A 144 -40.42 9.35 -24.47
CA GLU A 144 -40.12 7.97 -24.81
C GLU A 144 -38.60 7.78 -24.98
N GLY A 145 -38.04 6.78 -24.31
CA GLY A 145 -36.61 6.49 -24.31
C GLY A 145 -35.80 7.13 -23.18
N ASP A 146 -36.36 8.09 -22.43
CA ASP A 146 -35.69 8.73 -21.31
C ASP A 146 -35.35 7.69 -20.22
N GLU A 147 -34.16 7.86 -19.59
CA GLU A 147 -33.70 7.03 -18.50
C GLU A 147 -34.45 7.38 -17.21
N LEU A 148 -35.22 6.44 -16.68
CA LEU A 148 -35.97 6.61 -15.44
C LEU A 148 -35.19 6.16 -14.21
N ALA A 149 -34.50 5.03 -14.31
CA ALA A 149 -33.70 4.47 -13.23
C ALA A 149 -32.63 3.51 -13.78
N VAL A 150 -31.58 3.31 -13.01
CA VAL A 150 -30.55 2.28 -13.27
C VAL A 150 -30.61 1.23 -12.17
N VAL A 151 -30.68 -0.04 -12.59
CA VAL A 151 -30.66 -1.20 -11.68
C VAL A 151 -29.41 -2.01 -11.91
N ALA A 152 -28.63 -2.22 -10.84
CA ALA A 152 -27.44 -3.04 -10.83
C ALA A 152 -27.77 -4.47 -10.35
N ASP A 153 -27.23 -5.47 -11.02
CA ASP A 153 -27.30 -6.87 -10.55
C ASP A 153 -26.34 -7.04 -9.36
N ASN A 154 -26.87 -7.30 -8.17
CA ASN A 154 -26.08 -7.47 -6.94
C ASN A 154 -25.00 -8.54 -7.04
N ARG A 155 -25.20 -9.57 -7.89
CA ARG A 155 -24.25 -10.66 -8.08
C ARG A 155 -23.13 -10.31 -9.04
N SER A 156 -23.21 -9.16 -9.69
CA SER A 156 -22.21 -8.69 -10.64
C SER A 156 -21.20 -7.70 -10.05
N LEU A 157 -21.24 -7.46 -8.73
CA LEU A 157 -20.26 -6.59 -8.08
C LEU A 157 -18.90 -7.25 -8.02
N VAL A 158 -17.92 -6.61 -8.59
CA VAL A 158 -16.52 -7.05 -8.68
C VAL A 158 -15.58 -5.92 -8.31
N PHE A 159 -14.30 -6.22 -8.18
CA PHE A 159 -13.26 -5.20 -8.15
C PHE A 159 -12.61 -5.08 -9.53
N ILE A 160 -12.51 -3.87 -10.03
CA ILE A 160 -11.74 -3.52 -11.22
C ILE A 160 -10.37 -3.09 -10.77
N LEU A 161 -9.37 -3.93 -11.03
CA LEU A 161 -7.97 -3.68 -10.74
C LEU A 161 -7.34 -2.90 -11.90
N GLU A 162 -6.74 -1.77 -11.59
CA GLU A 162 -6.02 -0.94 -12.55
C GLU A 162 -4.51 -1.11 -12.42
N VAL A 163 -3.86 -1.59 -13.48
CA VAL A 163 -2.44 -1.92 -13.50
C VAL A 163 -1.75 -1.18 -14.63
N PRO A 164 -0.65 -0.43 -14.38
CA PRO A 164 0.16 0.15 -15.43
C PRO A 164 0.58 -0.91 -16.47
N PHE A 165 0.55 -0.57 -17.75
CA PHE A 165 0.80 -1.54 -18.82
C PHE A 165 2.15 -2.26 -18.66
N GLU A 166 3.18 -1.54 -18.25
CA GLU A 166 4.54 -2.08 -18.00
C GLU A 166 4.57 -3.14 -16.89
N MET A 167 3.66 -3.06 -15.93
CA MET A 167 3.54 -4.02 -14.82
C MET A 167 2.54 -5.16 -15.09
N SER A 168 1.84 -5.11 -16.22
CA SER A 168 0.81 -6.11 -16.55
C SER A 168 1.35 -7.54 -16.65
N GLY A 169 2.66 -7.71 -16.89
CA GLY A 169 3.33 -9.01 -16.94
C GLY A 169 3.34 -9.77 -15.60
N TYR A 170 3.18 -9.06 -14.48
CA TYR A 170 3.09 -9.70 -13.15
C TYR A 170 1.68 -10.24 -12.84
N ILE A 171 0.68 -9.86 -13.63
CA ILE A 171 -0.72 -10.22 -13.39
C ILE A 171 -1.06 -11.51 -14.09
N GLY A 172 -1.23 -12.58 -13.33
CA GLY A 172 -1.69 -13.87 -13.83
C GLY A 172 -3.20 -14.05 -13.71
N LEU A 173 -3.87 -14.48 -14.77
CA LEU A 173 -5.29 -14.88 -14.69
C LEU A 173 -5.43 -16.13 -13.81
N ASN A 174 -6.58 -16.26 -13.16
CA ASN A 174 -6.92 -17.32 -12.23
C ASN A 174 -6.05 -17.40 -10.96
N ARG A 175 -5.22 -16.39 -10.69
CA ARG A 175 -4.45 -16.28 -9.44
C ARG A 175 -5.26 -15.59 -8.35
N ASN A 176 -5.04 -16.03 -7.13
CA ASN A 176 -5.59 -15.37 -5.95
C ASN A 176 -4.76 -14.11 -5.61
N CYS A 177 -5.45 -13.13 -5.07
CA CYS A 177 -4.85 -11.91 -4.52
C CYS A 177 -5.52 -11.56 -3.19
N SER A 178 -4.89 -10.73 -2.39
CA SER A 178 -5.46 -10.18 -1.18
C SER A 178 -5.95 -8.77 -1.44
N LEU A 179 -7.19 -8.48 -1.08
CA LEU A 179 -7.79 -7.15 -1.15
C LEU A 179 -7.86 -6.57 0.26
N LEU A 180 -7.23 -5.43 0.47
CA LEU A 180 -7.29 -4.67 1.70
C LEU A 180 -8.29 -3.52 1.52
N LEU A 181 -9.38 -3.57 2.28
CA LEU A 181 -10.42 -2.55 2.29
C LEU A 181 -10.01 -1.36 3.18
N PRO A 182 -10.65 -0.18 3.03
CA PRO A 182 -10.35 1.01 3.84
C PRO A 182 -10.55 0.84 5.35
N ASP A 183 -11.38 -0.11 5.76
CA ASP A 183 -11.62 -0.48 7.15
C ASP A 183 -10.60 -1.48 7.72
N ASN A 184 -9.49 -1.73 6.98
CA ASN A 184 -8.46 -2.74 7.25
C ASN A 184 -8.95 -4.19 7.17
N THR A 185 -10.18 -4.44 6.69
CA THR A 185 -10.65 -5.80 6.41
C THR A 185 -9.90 -6.37 5.22
N ARG A 186 -9.39 -7.60 5.37
CA ARG A 186 -8.77 -8.35 4.29
C ARG A 186 -9.73 -9.39 3.75
N ILE A 187 -9.91 -9.40 2.43
CA ILE A 187 -10.69 -10.41 1.72
C ILE A 187 -9.84 -11.05 0.62
N THR A 188 -10.11 -12.30 0.33
CA THR A 188 -9.45 -13.00 -0.78
C THR A 188 -10.23 -12.76 -2.06
N GLY A 189 -9.52 -12.30 -3.09
CA GLY A 189 -10.04 -12.17 -4.44
C GLY A 189 -9.35 -13.12 -5.41
N LYS A 190 -9.97 -13.35 -6.54
CA LYS A 190 -9.41 -14.11 -7.66
C LYS A 190 -9.48 -13.26 -8.93
N ILE A 191 -8.35 -13.11 -9.62
CA ILE A 191 -8.27 -12.41 -10.90
C ILE A 191 -8.86 -13.30 -11.97
N THR A 192 -10.02 -12.94 -12.53
CA THR A 192 -10.82 -13.82 -13.41
C THR A 192 -10.74 -13.43 -14.88
N ALA A 193 -10.58 -12.14 -15.18
CA ALA A 193 -10.55 -11.67 -16.55
C ALA A 193 -9.67 -10.45 -16.72
N LYS A 194 -9.18 -10.24 -17.94
CA LYS A 194 -8.56 -9.00 -18.41
C LYS A 194 -9.58 -8.31 -19.31
N LEU A 195 -9.86 -7.04 -19.05
CA LEU A 195 -10.74 -6.25 -19.92
C LEU A 195 -10.01 -5.86 -21.20
N PRO A 196 -10.70 -5.82 -22.36
CA PRO A 196 -10.07 -5.53 -23.64
C PRO A 196 -9.65 -4.05 -23.79
N GLU A 197 -10.22 -3.16 -22.97
CA GLU A 197 -10.00 -1.73 -23.04
C GLU A 197 -8.99 -1.27 -22.01
N MET A 198 -8.13 -0.36 -22.41
CA MET A 198 -7.23 0.37 -21.51
C MET A 198 -7.86 1.69 -21.09
N ASN A 199 -7.54 2.14 -19.89
CA ASN A 199 -7.83 3.51 -19.49
C ASN A 199 -6.84 4.45 -20.21
N MET A 200 -7.37 5.32 -21.09
CA MET A 200 -6.54 6.20 -21.91
C MET A 200 -5.87 7.31 -21.10
N GLN A 201 -6.43 7.72 -19.97
CA GLN A 201 -5.90 8.81 -19.16
C GLN A 201 -4.64 8.42 -18.40
N ASN A 202 -4.61 7.20 -17.84
CA ASN A 202 -3.51 6.73 -17.00
C ASN A 202 -2.76 5.52 -17.57
N GLN A 203 -3.07 5.11 -18.82
CA GLN A 203 -2.41 4.00 -19.52
C GLN A 203 -2.43 2.69 -18.73
N THR A 204 -3.53 2.43 -18.01
CA THR A 204 -3.71 1.21 -17.21
C THR A 204 -4.51 0.15 -17.94
N VAL A 205 -4.10 -1.09 -17.74
CA VAL A 205 -4.84 -2.29 -18.11
C VAL A 205 -5.78 -2.65 -16.97
N ARG A 206 -7.04 -2.93 -17.27
CA ARG A 206 -8.04 -3.29 -16.28
C ARG A 206 -8.25 -4.79 -16.19
N TYR A 207 -8.26 -5.31 -14.96
CA TYR A 207 -8.54 -6.70 -14.66
C TYR A 207 -9.75 -6.80 -13.74
N VAL A 208 -10.49 -7.89 -13.87
CA VAL A 208 -11.63 -8.19 -13.01
C VAL A 208 -11.18 -9.12 -11.89
N ILE A 209 -11.40 -8.70 -10.65
CA ILE A 209 -11.22 -9.54 -9.47
C ILE A 209 -12.61 -9.88 -8.92
N THR A 210 -12.92 -11.17 -8.84
CA THR A 210 -14.10 -11.66 -8.11
C THR A 210 -13.69 -12.02 -6.69
N ALA A 211 -14.50 -11.63 -5.70
CA ALA A 211 -14.28 -11.96 -4.31
C ALA A 211 -15.58 -12.43 -3.66
N GLU A 212 -15.46 -13.24 -2.61
CA GLU A 212 -16.60 -13.63 -1.79
C GLU A 212 -17.07 -12.47 -0.90
N LYS A 213 -18.36 -12.46 -0.56
CA LYS A 213 -18.97 -11.47 0.36
C LYS A 213 -18.96 -10.02 -0.13
N THR A 214 -18.92 -9.81 -1.44
CA THR A 214 -18.96 -8.45 -2.03
C THR A 214 -20.33 -7.79 -1.94
N SER A 215 -21.41 -8.53 -1.73
CA SER A 215 -22.81 -8.06 -1.80
C SER A 215 -23.18 -6.93 -0.82
N LYS A 216 -22.37 -6.67 0.17
CA LYS A 216 -22.55 -5.57 1.15
C LYS A 216 -21.66 -4.36 0.88
N LEU A 217 -20.77 -4.44 -0.10
CA LEU A 217 -19.86 -3.35 -0.43
C LEU A 217 -20.56 -2.35 -1.35
N PRO A 218 -20.34 -1.04 -1.13
CA PRO A 218 -20.84 -0.03 -2.05
C PRO A 218 -20.09 -0.07 -3.38
N GLU A 219 -20.68 0.41 -4.44
CA GLU A 219 -19.99 0.71 -5.69
C GLU A 219 -19.00 1.87 -5.48
N ASN A 220 -17.92 1.89 -6.27
CA ASN A 220 -16.83 2.88 -6.21
C ASN A 220 -16.02 2.87 -4.90
N LEU A 221 -16.06 1.78 -4.13
CA LEU A 221 -15.16 1.59 -3.01
C LEU A 221 -13.76 1.30 -3.53
N ILE A 222 -12.76 2.04 -3.07
CA ILE A 222 -11.36 1.84 -3.43
C ILE A 222 -10.73 0.90 -2.39
N ALA A 223 -10.15 -0.19 -2.86
CA ALA A 223 -9.37 -1.15 -2.08
C ALA A 223 -7.94 -1.22 -2.63
N SER A 224 -7.00 -1.70 -1.83
CA SER A 224 -5.65 -2.06 -2.29
C SER A 224 -5.59 -3.55 -2.59
N ALA A 225 -5.26 -3.91 -3.84
CA ALA A 225 -5.06 -5.29 -4.26
C ALA A 225 -3.58 -5.65 -4.18
N LEU A 226 -3.24 -6.54 -3.25
CA LEU A 226 -1.88 -7.03 -3.04
C LEU A 226 -1.63 -8.22 -3.98
N ILE A 227 -0.77 -8.01 -4.94
CA ILE A 227 -0.39 -9.01 -5.96
C ILE A 227 1.00 -9.54 -5.64
N VAL A 228 1.12 -10.85 -5.53
CA VAL A 228 2.42 -11.50 -5.32
C VAL A 228 3.20 -11.49 -6.63
N LYS A 229 4.32 -10.75 -6.66
CA LYS A 229 5.27 -10.68 -7.76
C LYS A 229 6.20 -11.89 -7.75
N GLU A 230 6.80 -12.16 -6.60
CA GLU A 230 7.71 -13.28 -6.37
C GLU A 230 7.45 -13.87 -4.98
N SER A 231 7.57 -15.17 -4.85
CA SER A 231 7.48 -15.86 -3.57
C SER A 231 8.51 -16.97 -3.51
N LYS A 232 9.23 -17.04 -2.39
CA LYS A 232 10.21 -18.08 -2.13
C LYS A 232 9.87 -18.80 -0.82
N LYS A 233 10.04 -20.10 -0.83
CA LYS A 233 9.74 -20.94 0.33
C LYS A 233 11.01 -21.34 1.06
N HIS A 234 10.92 -21.37 2.38
CA HIS A 234 11.96 -21.85 3.27
C HIS A 234 13.34 -21.22 3.00
N VAL A 235 13.37 -19.88 2.84
CA VAL A 235 14.60 -19.11 2.67
C VAL A 235 15.06 -18.50 3.99
N GLN A 236 16.35 -18.19 4.06
CA GLN A 236 16.92 -17.53 5.21
C GLN A 236 16.54 -16.07 5.25
N VAL A 237 15.92 -15.63 6.34
CA VAL A 237 15.44 -14.27 6.54
C VAL A 237 16.07 -13.70 7.81
N LEU A 238 16.55 -12.44 7.70
CA LEU A 238 16.98 -11.61 8.82
C LEU A 238 16.02 -10.44 9.02
N PRO A 239 15.89 -9.91 10.23
CA PRO A 239 15.18 -8.64 10.45
C PRO A 239 15.80 -7.53 9.59
N GLY A 240 14.99 -6.64 9.00
CA GLY A 240 15.47 -5.56 8.14
C GLY A 240 16.62 -4.74 8.76
N PRO A 241 16.55 -4.31 10.03
CA PRO A 241 17.62 -3.53 10.67
C PRO A 241 18.96 -4.28 10.83
N ALA A 242 18.99 -5.61 10.67
CA ALA A 242 20.22 -6.38 10.72
C ALA A 242 21.08 -6.25 9.46
N VAL A 243 20.47 -5.90 8.32
CA VAL A 243 21.13 -5.77 7.03
C VAL A 243 21.46 -4.30 6.78
N LEU A 244 22.75 -4.02 6.70
CA LEU A 244 23.27 -2.68 6.47
C LEU A 244 23.68 -2.53 5.02
N GLY A 245 23.59 -1.31 4.48
CA GLY A 245 24.01 -0.97 3.13
C GLY A 245 24.94 0.23 3.10
N ASN A 246 25.72 0.35 2.03
CA ASN A 246 26.44 1.59 1.73
C ASN A 246 25.46 2.69 1.27
N GLU A 247 25.94 3.93 1.16
CA GLU A 247 25.11 5.10 0.76
C GLU A 247 24.42 4.89 -0.60
N THR A 248 25.04 4.19 -1.51
CA THR A 248 24.49 3.90 -2.84
C THR A 248 23.60 2.66 -2.89
N GLN A 249 23.41 1.96 -1.77
CA GLN A 249 22.61 0.72 -1.69
C GLN A 249 23.02 -0.37 -2.67
N THR A 250 24.33 -0.46 -2.97
CA THR A 250 24.89 -1.44 -3.90
C THR A 250 25.59 -2.58 -3.19
N ASN A 251 26.12 -2.34 -1.98
CA ASN A 251 26.83 -3.33 -1.18
C ASN A 251 26.14 -3.46 0.18
N PHE A 252 25.84 -4.69 0.56
CA PHE A 252 25.17 -5.01 1.81
C PHE A 252 26.03 -5.89 2.70
N TRP A 253 25.89 -5.74 4.00
CA TRP A 253 26.57 -6.56 4.99
C TRP A 253 25.75 -6.70 6.25
N VAL A 254 26.13 -7.64 7.07
CA VAL A 254 25.64 -7.81 8.43
C VAL A 254 26.81 -7.83 9.42
N MET A 255 26.55 -7.55 10.68
CA MET A 255 27.53 -7.70 11.74
C MET A 255 27.25 -9.01 12.49
N LYS A 256 28.12 -10.02 12.28
CA LYS A 256 28.00 -11.34 12.90
C LYS A 256 28.85 -11.42 14.17
N LEU A 257 28.27 -11.88 15.27
CA LEU A 257 29.02 -12.18 16.49
C LEU A 257 29.87 -13.43 16.31
N ILE A 258 31.16 -13.32 16.61
CA ILE A 258 32.08 -14.46 16.72
C ILE A 258 32.04 -15.03 18.14
N ASN A 259 31.90 -14.13 19.12
CA ASN A 259 31.76 -14.45 20.55
C ASN A 259 30.93 -13.33 21.21
N ASP A 260 30.67 -13.43 22.50
CA ASP A 260 29.81 -12.51 23.28
C ASP A 260 30.28 -11.05 23.29
N SER A 261 31.45 -10.74 22.74
CA SER A 261 32.03 -9.37 22.82
C SER A 261 32.67 -8.89 21.54
N VAL A 262 32.67 -9.65 20.47
CA VAL A 262 33.28 -9.28 19.19
C VAL A 262 32.33 -9.60 18.03
N ALA A 263 32.05 -8.59 17.22
CA ALA A 263 31.29 -8.73 15.97
C ALA A 263 32.21 -8.43 14.76
N ILE A 264 31.99 -9.13 13.68
CA ILE A 264 32.67 -8.92 12.39
C ILE A 264 31.66 -8.60 11.29
N LYS A 265 32.12 -7.79 10.36
CA LYS A 265 31.39 -7.46 9.13
C LYS A 265 31.44 -8.62 8.17
N VAL A 266 30.30 -9.09 7.73
CA VAL A 266 30.15 -10.15 6.74
C VAL A 266 29.35 -9.60 5.56
N PRO A 267 29.97 -9.50 4.37
CA PRO A 267 29.24 -9.11 3.16
C PRO A 267 28.12 -10.11 2.87
N VAL A 268 26.95 -9.59 2.42
CA VAL A 268 25.80 -10.42 2.09
C VAL A 268 25.20 -10.02 0.75
N ARG A 269 24.61 -11.00 0.06
CA ARG A 269 23.74 -10.78 -1.09
C ARG A 269 22.30 -10.94 -0.64
N LYS A 270 21.55 -9.84 -0.65
CA LYS A 270 20.13 -9.86 -0.28
C LYS A 270 19.25 -10.28 -1.46
N GLY A 271 18.10 -10.86 -1.16
CA GLY A 271 17.02 -11.18 -2.09
C GLY A 271 15.80 -10.33 -1.84
N ILE A 272 14.64 -11.00 -1.64
CA ILE A 272 13.37 -10.36 -1.35
C ILE A 272 13.45 -9.61 -0.02
N GLU A 273 12.91 -8.38 -0.01
CA GLU A 273 12.81 -7.55 1.18
C GLU A 273 11.37 -7.07 1.35
N ASN A 274 10.82 -7.23 2.55
CA ASN A 274 9.49 -6.77 2.90
C ASN A 274 9.39 -6.40 4.39
N SER A 275 8.17 -6.09 4.88
CA SER A 275 7.92 -5.77 6.29
C SER A 275 8.33 -6.87 7.27
N ASP A 276 8.41 -8.11 6.82
CA ASP A 276 8.75 -9.27 7.63
C ASP A 276 10.26 -9.47 7.76
N GLY A 277 11.07 -8.94 6.85
CA GLY A 277 12.53 -8.99 6.87
C GLY A 277 13.14 -9.02 5.48
N VAL A 278 14.42 -9.39 5.44
CA VAL A 278 15.26 -9.45 4.25
C VAL A 278 15.77 -10.87 4.04
N GLU A 279 15.53 -11.41 2.86
CA GLU A 279 16.12 -12.68 2.43
C GLU A 279 17.64 -12.52 2.27
N ILE A 280 18.40 -13.43 2.82
CA ILE A 280 19.84 -13.53 2.58
C ILE A 280 20.11 -14.74 1.67
N ILE A 281 20.62 -14.44 0.48
CA ILE A 281 20.94 -15.46 -0.51
C ILE A 281 22.30 -16.07 -0.22
N GLU A 282 23.27 -15.23 0.15
CA GLU A 282 24.66 -15.60 0.48
C GLU A 282 25.24 -14.64 1.50
N PRO A 283 26.08 -15.13 2.43
CA PRO A 283 26.34 -16.55 2.75
C PRO A 283 25.17 -17.18 3.52
N LEU A 284 25.11 -18.48 3.57
CA LEU A 284 24.19 -19.18 4.45
C LEU A 284 24.70 -19.13 5.90
N PHE A 285 23.88 -18.60 6.79
CA PHE A 285 24.15 -18.57 8.23
C PHE A 285 23.48 -19.78 8.92
N SER A 286 24.10 -20.26 9.99
CA SER A 286 23.45 -21.24 10.86
C SER A 286 22.37 -20.60 11.72
N THR A 287 21.35 -21.35 12.11
CA THR A 287 20.34 -20.90 13.08
C THR A 287 20.92 -20.54 14.44
N THR A 288 22.14 -21.02 14.74
CA THR A 288 22.89 -20.68 15.96
C THR A 288 23.69 -19.41 15.85
N ASP A 289 23.94 -18.91 14.62
CA ASP A 289 24.64 -17.67 14.41
C ASP A 289 23.87 -16.49 15.01
N LYS A 290 24.60 -15.54 15.57
CA LYS A 290 24.06 -14.33 16.14
C LYS A 290 24.45 -13.15 15.28
N ILE A 291 23.45 -12.44 14.77
CA ILE A 291 23.60 -11.28 13.90
C ILE A 291 23.09 -10.05 14.66
N LEU A 292 23.82 -8.95 14.64
CA LEU A 292 23.40 -7.72 15.29
C LEU A 292 22.17 -7.13 14.61
N VAL A 293 21.17 -6.78 15.39
CA VAL A 293 19.91 -6.19 14.92
C VAL A 293 19.84 -4.70 15.26
N SER A 294 20.47 -4.27 16.37
CA SER A 294 20.55 -2.86 16.74
C SER A 294 21.94 -2.53 17.25
N GLY A 295 22.31 -1.22 17.19
CA GLY A 295 23.65 -0.75 17.57
C GLY A 295 24.74 -1.17 16.57
N ASN A 296 24.37 -1.68 15.42
CA ASN A 296 25.24 -2.22 14.38
C ASN A 296 25.71 -1.15 13.36
N TYR A 297 25.06 0.00 13.33
CA TYR A 297 25.40 1.08 12.39
C TYR A 297 26.70 1.78 12.77
N GLY A 298 27.56 2.07 11.78
CA GLY A 298 28.82 2.79 11.99
C GLY A 298 29.93 1.99 12.69
N LEU A 299 29.73 0.71 12.95
CA LEU A 299 30.76 -0.14 13.51
C LEU A 299 31.89 -0.41 12.49
N PRO A 300 33.15 -0.50 12.94
CA PRO A 300 34.26 -0.94 12.09
C PRO A 300 34.08 -2.43 11.70
N ASP A 301 34.89 -2.88 10.73
CA ASP A 301 34.82 -4.26 10.21
C ASP A 301 35.00 -5.34 11.30
N THR A 302 35.69 -4.99 12.39
CA THR A 302 35.74 -5.78 13.66
C THR A 302 35.47 -4.84 14.80
N ALA A 303 34.42 -5.10 15.55
CA ALA A 303 33.94 -4.21 16.62
C ALA A 303 33.84 -4.95 17.96
N ALA A 304 34.28 -4.27 19.04
CA ALA A 304 34.01 -4.72 20.40
C ALA A 304 32.61 -4.26 20.82
N VAL A 305 31.77 -5.19 21.26
CA VAL A 305 30.36 -4.97 21.58
C VAL A 305 29.97 -5.52 22.96
N ILE A 306 28.85 -5.06 23.50
CA ILE A 306 28.20 -5.65 24.68
C ILE A 306 26.77 -6.01 24.23
N VAL A 307 26.44 -7.30 24.26
CA VAL A 307 25.09 -7.76 23.93
C VAL A 307 24.15 -7.44 25.08
N ALA A 308 23.16 -6.56 24.83
CA ALA A 308 22.08 -6.34 25.77
C ALA A 308 21.22 -7.61 25.89
N ARG A 309 20.96 -8.01 27.13
CA ARG A 309 20.12 -9.18 27.44
C ARG A 309 18.64 -8.85 27.41
#